data_6b245a6d7524c6f7221910fb424f1907
#
_entry.id   6b245a6d7524c6f7221910fb424f1907
#
_cell.length_a   1.000
_cell.length_b   1.000
_cell.length_c   1.000
_cell.angle_alpha   90.00
_cell.angle_beta   90.00
_cell.angle_gamma   90.00
#
_symmetry.space_group_name_H-M   'P 1'
#
loop_
_entity.id
_entity.type
_entity.pdbx_description
1 polymer ?
#
loop_
_entity_poly.entity_id
_entity_poly.type
_entity_poly.pdbx_seq_one_letter_code
_entity_poly.pdbx_strand_id
1 'polypeptide(L)'
;MELRVALTTDAYERLTSFYCDGLGLEPAQVWSEDQGRALVLDLGRATLEVFDEMQAETIDQIEVGIRVSGQVRFALQVPDLETAMKRLIEHGATLVHPPVVTPWGDRNVRFQDPDGMQITIYQAADGS
;
A
#
# COMPACT_ATOMS: atom_id res chain seq x y z
N MET A 1 -11.26 2.95 10.01
CA MET A 1 -10.36 2.11 9.18
C MET A 1 -10.20 2.76 7.82
N GLU A 2 -8.97 3.00 7.40
CA GLU A 2 -8.70 3.54 6.07
C GLU A 2 -8.32 2.43 5.11
N LEU A 3 -8.88 2.49 3.90
CA LEU A 3 -8.51 1.62 2.79
C LEU A 3 -7.60 2.39 1.85
N ARG A 4 -6.46 1.81 1.50
CA ARG A 4 -5.56 2.34 0.48
C ARG A 4 -5.43 1.31 -0.63
N VAL A 5 -5.71 1.71 -1.86
CA VAL A 5 -5.54 0.88 -3.05
C VAL A 5 -4.43 1.47 -3.89
N ALA A 6 -3.44 0.68 -4.24
CA ALA A 6 -2.34 1.11 -5.09
C ALA A 6 -2.32 0.31 -6.38
N LEU A 7 -2.26 1.01 -7.50
CA LEU A 7 -2.14 0.43 -8.84
C LEU A 7 -0.70 0.62 -9.31
N THR A 8 -0.06 -0.45 -9.72
CA THR A 8 1.28 -0.40 -10.30
C THR A 8 1.18 -0.43 -11.82
N THR A 9 1.88 0.48 -12.48
CA THR A 9 1.81 0.63 -13.94
C THR A 9 3.21 0.80 -14.54
N ASP A 10 3.39 0.32 -15.75
CA ASP A 10 4.56 0.59 -16.59
C ASP A 10 4.39 1.83 -17.48
N ALA A 11 3.24 2.51 -17.37
CA ALA A 11 2.92 3.72 -18.11
C ALA A 11 2.39 4.79 -17.17
N TYR A 12 3.24 5.22 -16.25
CA TYR A 12 2.87 6.07 -15.13
C TYR A 12 2.14 7.35 -15.57
N GLU A 13 2.69 8.08 -16.54
CA GLU A 13 2.11 9.35 -16.97
C GLU A 13 0.74 9.15 -17.61
N ARG A 14 0.57 8.09 -18.38
CA ARG A 14 -0.72 7.78 -19.01
C ARG A 14 -1.78 7.46 -17.97
N LEU A 15 -1.44 6.63 -16.99
CA LEU A 15 -2.41 6.21 -15.97
C LEU A 15 -2.77 7.36 -15.04
N THR A 16 -1.79 8.16 -14.61
CA THR A 16 -2.06 9.32 -13.76
C THR A 16 -2.90 10.37 -14.48
N SER A 17 -2.63 10.61 -15.76
CA SER A 17 -3.47 11.51 -16.56
C SER A 17 -4.91 10.99 -16.66
N PHE A 18 -5.08 9.69 -16.85
CA PHE A 18 -6.41 9.09 -16.91
C PHE A 18 -7.21 9.38 -15.63
N TYR A 19 -6.63 9.14 -14.48
CA TYR A 19 -7.35 9.32 -13.21
C TYR A 19 -7.45 10.79 -12.81
N CYS A 20 -6.39 11.58 -12.96
CA CYS A 20 -6.41 12.98 -12.55
C CYS A 20 -7.21 13.84 -13.53
N ASP A 21 -6.85 13.80 -14.81
CA ASP A 21 -7.51 14.65 -15.80
C ASP A 21 -8.88 14.10 -16.20
N GLY A 22 -9.01 12.78 -16.27
CA GLY A 22 -10.26 12.14 -16.65
C GLY A 22 -11.36 12.30 -15.61
N LEU A 23 -11.00 12.32 -14.32
CA LEU A 23 -11.98 12.46 -13.23
C LEU A 23 -11.91 13.82 -12.54
N GLY A 24 -10.99 14.69 -12.95
CA GLY A 24 -10.86 16.02 -12.35
C GLY A 24 -10.31 15.98 -10.93
N LEU A 25 -9.43 15.02 -10.64
CA LEU A 25 -8.87 14.85 -9.30
C LEU A 25 -7.49 15.50 -9.20
N GLU A 26 -7.24 16.17 -8.06
CA GLU A 26 -5.94 16.75 -7.76
C GLU A 26 -5.17 15.81 -6.82
N PRO A 27 -3.89 15.50 -7.12
CA PRO A 27 -3.11 14.67 -6.21
C PRO A 27 -2.96 15.31 -4.84
N ALA A 28 -3.22 14.52 -3.78
CA ALA A 28 -2.98 14.95 -2.41
C ALA A 28 -1.49 14.92 -2.06
N GLN A 29 -0.76 13.95 -2.62
CA GLN A 29 0.68 13.79 -2.43
C GLN A 29 1.28 13.27 -3.72
N VAL A 30 2.52 13.70 -4.01
CA VAL A 30 3.29 13.25 -5.18
C VAL A 30 4.72 12.98 -4.75
N TRP A 31 5.24 11.81 -5.12
CA TRP A 31 6.66 11.47 -5.00
C TRP A 31 7.24 11.26 -6.38
N SER A 32 8.39 11.87 -6.64
CA SER A 32 9.11 11.71 -7.90
C SER A 32 10.60 11.74 -7.61
N GLU A 33 11.13 10.60 -7.18
CA GLU A 33 12.50 10.47 -6.71
C GLU A 33 13.19 9.31 -7.41
N ASP A 34 14.47 9.09 -7.11
CA ASP A 34 15.27 8.02 -7.69
C ASP A 34 14.71 6.63 -7.39
N GLN A 35 13.96 6.48 -6.30
CA GLN A 35 13.39 5.20 -5.86
C GLN A 35 12.00 4.93 -6.45
N GLY A 36 11.52 5.79 -7.33
CA GLY A 36 10.26 5.59 -8.01
C GLY A 36 9.33 6.79 -7.92
N ARG A 37 8.22 6.68 -8.64
CA ARG A 37 7.18 7.71 -8.69
C ARG A 37 5.88 7.15 -8.15
N ALA A 38 5.19 7.97 -7.37
CA ALA A 38 3.88 7.64 -6.85
C ALA A 38 3.07 8.90 -6.66
N LEU A 39 1.76 8.79 -6.76
CA LEU A 39 0.85 9.83 -6.31
C LEU A 39 -0.30 9.21 -5.54
N VAL A 40 -0.91 10.02 -4.71
CA VAL A 40 -2.05 9.61 -3.88
C VAL A 40 -3.22 10.51 -4.19
N LEU A 41 -4.35 9.91 -4.52
CA LEU A 41 -5.63 10.59 -4.69
C LEU A 41 -6.47 10.31 -3.45
N ASP A 42 -6.86 11.36 -2.74
CA ASP A 42 -7.70 11.24 -1.55
C ASP A 42 -9.15 11.24 -2.00
N LEU A 43 -9.83 10.12 -1.79
CA LEU A 43 -11.23 9.93 -2.18
C LEU A 43 -12.18 10.11 -0.99
N GLY A 44 -11.67 10.67 0.12
CA GLY A 44 -12.43 10.90 1.33
C GLY A 44 -12.31 9.76 2.33
N ARG A 45 -12.91 8.61 2.04
CA ARG A 45 -12.86 7.44 2.93
C ARG A 45 -11.81 6.41 2.53
N ALA A 46 -11.17 6.63 1.40
CA ALA A 46 -10.13 5.74 0.87
C ALA A 46 -9.16 6.56 0.06
N THR A 47 -8.00 6.00 -0.21
CA THR A 47 -7.04 6.58 -1.13
C THR A 47 -6.85 5.67 -2.33
N LEU A 48 -6.62 6.25 -3.49
CA LEU A 48 -6.15 5.54 -4.66
C LEU A 48 -4.74 6.02 -4.94
N GLU A 49 -3.79 5.09 -4.99
CA GLU A 49 -2.39 5.39 -5.23
C GLU A 49 -1.98 4.82 -6.58
N VAL A 50 -1.10 5.52 -7.27
CA VAL A 50 -0.54 5.03 -8.53
C VAL A 50 0.97 4.98 -8.38
N PHE A 51 1.55 3.81 -8.64
CA PHE A 51 2.98 3.54 -8.53
C PHE A 51 3.56 3.20 -9.89
N ASP A 52 4.79 3.63 -10.15
CA ASP A 52 5.57 2.98 -11.21
C ASP A 52 6.20 1.68 -10.66
N GLU A 53 6.82 0.90 -11.53
CA GLU A 53 7.41 -0.38 -11.11
C GLU A 53 8.51 -0.20 -10.08
N MET A 54 9.31 0.86 -10.20
CA MET A 54 10.40 1.12 -9.25
C MET A 54 9.83 1.43 -7.85
N GLN A 55 8.75 2.19 -7.77
CA GLN A 55 8.10 2.48 -6.49
C GLN A 55 7.53 1.21 -5.88
N ALA A 56 6.88 0.36 -6.68
CA ALA A 56 6.34 -0.91 -6.20
C ALA A 56 7.44 -1.80 -5.64
N GLU A 57 8.59 -1.86 -6.31
CA GLU A 57 9.73 -2.60 -5.81
C GLU A 57 10.26 -2.00 -4.51
N THR A 58 10.37 -0.68 -4.43
CA THR A 58 10.85 0.00 -3.24
C THR A 58 9.97 -0.34 -2.02
N ILE A 59 8.65 -0.30 -2.18
CA ILE A 59 7.73 -0.63 -1.08
C ILE A 59 7.88 -2.11 -0.69
N ASP A 60 7.94 -3.02 -1.67
CA ASP A 60 8.11 -4.44 -1.36
C ASP A 60 9.45 -4.72 -0.67
N GLN A 61 10.53 -4.03 -1.07
CA GLN A 61 11.82 -4.17 -0.38
C GLN A 61 11.72 -3.74 1.08
N ILE A 62 11.00 -2.66 1.36
CA ILE A 62 10.80 -2.18 2.73
C ILE A 62 9.99 -3.19 3.56
N GLU A 63 8.91 -3.73 2.98
CA GLU A 63 7.95 -4.54 3.74
C GLU A 63 8.31 -6.02 3.81
N VAL A 64 8.88 -6.59 2.74
CA VAL A 64 9.10 -8.03 2.64
C VAL A 64 10.46 -8.44 2.08
N GLY A 65 11.30 -7.48 1.70
CA GLY A 65 12.64 -7.75 1.21
C GLY A 65 12.76 -8.20 -0.24
N ILE A 66 11.67 -8.52 -0.91
CA ILE A 66 11.66 -8.91 -2.33
C ILE A 66 10.38 -8.40 -3.00
N ARG A 67 10.42 -8.29 -4.32
CA ARG A 67 9.27 -7.88 -5.13
C ARG A 67 8.27 -9.03 -5.26
N VAL A 68 7.12 -8.92 -4.60
CA VAL A 68 6.08 -9.97 -4.61
C VAL A 68 4.70 -9.47 -4.97
N SER A 69 4.43 -8.16 -4.87
CA SER A 69 3.11 -7.60 -5.14
C SER A 69 2.83 -7.57 -6.64
N GLY A 70 1.56 -7.81 -6.99
CA GLY A 70 1.09 -7.71 -8.36
C GLY A 70 0.74 -6.28 -8.76
N GLN A 71 -0.09 -6.16 -9.79
CA GLN A 71 -0.53 -4.85 -10.30
C GLN A 71 -1.35 -4.09 -9.28
N VAL A 72 -2.19 -4.77 -8.52
CA VAL A 72 -3.06 -4.16 -7.51
C VAL A 72 -2.59 -4.61 -6.14
N ARG A 73 -2.43 -3.66 -5.25
CA ARG A 73 -2.20 -3.92 -3.83
C ARG A 73 -3.13 -3.05 -3.01
N PHE A 74 -3.48 -3.48 -1.81
CA PHE A 74 -4.23 -2.63 -0.90
C PHE A 74 -3.73 -2.78 0.52
N ALA A 75 -4.02 -1.77 1.32
CA ALA A 75 -3.64 -1.73 2.72
C ALA A 75 -4.84 -1.34 3.55
N LEU A 76 -4.97 -1.94 4.72
CA LEU A 76 -6.04 -1.65 5.66
C LEU A 76 -5.43 -1.14 6.97
N GLN A 77 -5.91 0.01 7.41
CA GLN A 77 -5.50 0.56 8.70
C GLN A 77 -6.23 -0.14 9.82
N VAL A 78 -5.50 -0.47 10.88
CA VAL A 78 -6.08 -1.04 12.10
C VAL A 78 -5.62 -0.23 13.31
N PRO A 79 -6.44 -0.19 14.38
CA PRO A 79 -6.05 0.56 15.58
C PRO A 79 -4.96 -0.14 16.39
N ASP A 80 -4.87 -1.47 16.33
CA ASP A 80 -3.88 -2.26 17.07
C ASP A 80 -3.38 -3.39 16.19
N LEU A 81 -2.12 -3.28 15.77
CA LEU A 81 -1.53 -4.23 14.84
C LEU A 81 -1.43 -5.64 15.42
N GLU A 82 -1.00 -5.76 16.68
CA GLU A 82 -0.81 -7.07 17.30
C GLU A 82 -2.12 -7.85 17.38
N THR A 83 -3.20 -7.20 17.77
CA THR A 83 -4.53 -7.81 17.84
C THR A 83 -5.00 -8.25 16.44
N ALA A 84 -4.82 -7.38 15.45
CA ALA A 84 -5.22 -7.69 14.07
C ALA A 84 -4.43 -8.87 13.52
N MET A 85 -3.13 -8.90 13.73
CA MET A 85 -2.27 -10.01 13.28
C MET A 85 -2.74 -11.35 13.83
N LYS A 86 -3.00 -11.40 15.13
CA LYS A 86 -3.45 -12.61 15.79
C LYS A 86 -4.77 -13.11 15.19
N ARG A 87 -5.74 -12.22 15.00
CA ARG A 87 -7.03 -12.57 14.43
C ARG A 87 -6.92 -13.06 12.99
N LEU A 88 -6.10 -12.39 12.19
CA LEU A 88 -5.93 -12.77 10.78
C LEU A 88 -5.29 -14.15 10.65
N ILE A 89 -4.27 -14.43 11.45
CA ILE A 89 -3.62 -15.75 11.45
C ILE A 89 -4.62 -16.84 11.85
N GLU A 90 -5.43 -16.59 12.87
CA GLU A 90 -6.46 -17.53 13.32
C GLU A 90 -7.51 -17.80 12.22
N HIS A 91 -7.69 -16.88 11.27
CA HIS A 91 -8.68 -16.99 10.20
C HIS A 91 -8.07 -17.29 8.82
N GLY A 92 -6.84 -17.82 8.80
CA GLY A 92 -6.28 -18.37 7.58
C GLY A 92 -5.32 -17.49 6.80
N ALA A 93 -4.93 -16.33 7.34
CA ALA A 93 -3.91 -15.51 6.71
C ALA A 93 -2.54 -16.15 6.86
N THR A 94 -1.70 -16.00 5.83
CA THR A 94 -0.31 -16.43 5.87
C THR A 94 0.58 -15.21 6.06
N LEU A 95 1.42 -15.23 7.09
CA LEU A 95 2.38 -14.16 7.33
C LEU A 95 3.49 -14.23 6.29
N VAL A 96 3.68 -13.15 5.53
CA VAL A 96 4.75 -13.08 4.52
C VAL A 96 6.04 -12.54 5.13
N HIS A 97 5.92 -11.53 5.99
CA HIS A 97 7.05 -10.94 6.69
C HIS A 97 6.59 -10.31 7.99
N PRO A 98 7.38 -10.40 9.07
CA PRO A 98 7.05 -9.72 10.32
C PRO A 98 6.92 -8.20 10.17
N PRO A 99 6.30 -7.52 11.13
CA PRO A 99 6.11 -6.07 11.05
C PRO A 99 7.40 -5.29 10.85
N VAL A 100 7.31 -4.22 10.06
CA VAL A 100 8.39 -3.26 9.85
C VAL A 100 7.88 -1.85 10.16
N VAL A 101 8.80 -0.97 10.55
CA VAL A 101 8.50 0.46 10.64
C VAL A 101 8.94 1.09 9.32
N THR A 102 8.01 1.72 8.64
CA THR A 102 8.29 2.35 7.34
C THR A 102 9.04 3.67 7.52
N PRO A 103 9.69 4.19 6.46
CA PRO A 103 10.33 5.51 6.53
C PRO A 103 9.38 6.64 6.90
N TRP A 104 8.07 6.50 6.62
CA TRP A 104 7.06 7.48 6.98
C TRP A 104 6.45 7.23 8.36
N GLY A 105 6.96 6.24 9.11
CA GLY A 105 6.65 6.05 10.53
C GLY A 105 5.55 5.07 10.85
N ASP A 106 4.83 4.55 9.87
CA ASP A 106 3.79 3.55 10.11
C ASP A 106 4.42 2.19 10.43
N ARG A 107 3.69 1.35 11.15
CA ARG A 107 4.05 -0.06 11.33
C ARG A 107 3.23 -0.88 10.37
N ASN A 108 3.91 -1.54 9.45
CA ASN A 108 3.27 -2.33 8.39
C ASN A 108 3.63 -3.80 8.54
N VAL A 109 2.65 -4.67 8.29
CA VAL A 109 2.87 -6.11 8.19
C VAL A 109 2.27 -6.62 6.89
N ARG A 110 2.95 -7.56 6.24
CA ARG A 110 2.48 -8.14 4.99
C ARG A 110 1.93 -9.54 5.21
N PHE A 111 0.70 -9.76 4.75
CA PHE A 111 0.05 -11.07 4.74
C PHE A 111 -0.37 -11.46 3.34
N GLN A 112 -0.63 -12.75 3.15
CA GLN A 112 -1.50 -13.22 2.08
C GLN A 112 -2.84 -13.62 2.68
N ASP A 113 -3.94 -13.29 1.99
CA ASP A 113 -5.24 -13.78 2.37
C ASP A 113 -5.37 -15.28 2.02
N PRO A 114 -6.47 -15.97 2.37
CA PRO A 114 -6.61 -17.39 2.07
C PRO A 114 -6.51 -17.75 0.58
N ASP A 115 -6.75 -16.81 -0.32
CA ASP A 115 -6.63 -17.01 -1.77
C ASP A 115 -5.28 -16.56 -2.33
N GLY A 116 -4.37 -16.12 -1.47
CA GLY A 116 -3.03 -15.72 -1.88
C GLY A 116 -2.86 -14.25 -2.26
N MET A 117 -3.88 -13.42 -2.08
CA MET A 117 -3.78 -11.98 -2.34
C MET A 117 -2.86 -11.30 -1.32
N GLN A 118 -1.88 -10.55 -1.80
CA GLN A 118 -1.00 -9.77 -0.94
C GLN A 118 -1.78 -8.60 -0.32
N ILE A 119 -1.73 -8.47 1.00
CA ILE A 119 -2.34 -7.36 1.71
C ILE A 119 -1.36 -6.79 2.73
N THR A 120 -1.41 -5.48 2.91
CA THR A 120 -0.69 -4.79 3.97
C THR A 120 -1.70 -4.40 5.06
N ILE A 121 -1.38 -4.73 6.30
CA ILE A 121 -2.12 -4.24 7.47
C ILE A 121 -1.20 -3.25 8.17
N TYR A 122 -1.71 -2.09 8.50
CA TYR A 122 -0.85 -1.08 9.09
C TYR A 122 -1.50 -0.37 10.26
N GLN A 123 -0.65 0.07 11.18
CA GLN A 123 -1.00 0.96 12.27
C GLN A 123 -0.27 2.27 12.04
N ALA A 124 -1.03 3.35 12.00
CA ALA A 124 -0.46 4.66 11.70
C ALA A 124 0.49 5.12 12.81
N ALA A 125 1.47 5.97 12.42
CA ALA A 125 2.49 6.48 13.34
C ALA A 125 1.90 7.19 14.56
N ASP A 126 0.74 7.83 14.41
CA ASP A 126 0.05 8.56 15.49
C ASP A 126 -0.90 7.68 16.29
N GLY A 127 -0.95 6.38 16.02
CA GLY A 127 -1.83 5.43 16.71
C GLY A 127 -3.30 5.52 16.32
N SER A 128 -3.63 6.29 15.29
CA SER A 128 -5.04 6.47 14.88
C SER A 128 -5.54 5.42 13.92
#